data_583cff0f026629138c9aa97831ba5d90
#
_entry.id   583cff0f026629138c9aa97831ba5d90
#
_cell.length_a   1.000
_cell.length_b   1.000
_cell.length_c   1.000
_cell.angle_alpha   90.00
_cell.angle_beta   90.00
_cell.angle_gamma   90.00
#
_symmetry.space_group_name_H-M   'P 1'
#
loop_
_entity.id
_entity.type
_entity.pdbx_description
1 polymer ?
#
loop_
_entity_poly.entity_id
_entity_poly.type
_entity_poly.pdbx_seq_one_letter_code
_entity_poly.pdbx_strand_id
1 'polypeptide(L)'
;DYRLAWSPSPGRSDEIVIVEMDEESFSQPELNIWPWPRRFHAQVLRNLAAAGASVIGVDMILAGTSSNVQCPPGQDPFFWTPPLSPDDEALVSALKDAGNIVLAMEVVQEEVGGDEASGELIAANFPLPEFEEAALALSSVNLPKDLDGVARRYLTSVTHQDVVWPSTAIRLVSVHQDL
;
A
#
# COMPACT_ATOMS: atom_id res chain seq x y z
N ASP A 1 -5.11 28.51 0.68
CA ASP A 1 -6.03 28.29 1.81
C ASP A 1 -5.44 28.92 3.06
N TYR A 2 -5.98 30.09 3.46
CA TYR A 2 -5.49 30.88 4.60
C TYR A 2 -5.53 30.12 5.94
N ARG A 3 -6.40 29.12 6.07
CA ARG A 3 -6.54 28.34 7.30
C ARG A 3 -5.34 27.42 7.55
N LEU A 4 -4.76 26.83 6.50
CA LEU A 4 -3.57 25.99 6.64
C LEU A 4 -2.32 26.79 6.95
N ALA A 5 -2.23 28.05 6.43
CA ALA A 5 -1.11 28.93 6.69
C ALA A 5 -1.05 29.43 8.16
N TRP A 6 -2.16 29.36 8.89
CA TRP A 6 -2.25 29.83 10.28
C TRP A 6 -2.36 28.68 11.29
N SER A 7 -2.46 27.43 10.84
CA SER A 7 -2.38 26.29 11.74
C SER A 7 -0.94 26.11 12.20
N PRO A 8 -0.68 26.03 13.51
CA PRO A 8 0.63 25.65 13.98
C PRO A 8 0.96 24.27 13.36
N SER A 9 2.17 24.15 12.80
CA SER A 9 2.65 22.85 12.34
C SER A 9 2.49 21.84 13.48
N PRO A 10 1.87 20.68 13.26
CA PRO A 10 1.86 19.64 14.28
C PRO A 10 3.30 19.37 14.69
N GLY A 11 3.55 19.33 15.99
CA GLY A 11 4.88 19.00 16.51
C GLY A 11 5.35 17.67 15.95
N ARG A 12 6.66 17.45 15.94
CA ARG A 12 7.25 16.15 15.60
C ARG A 12 6.73 15.11 16.59
N SER A 13 6.21 13.99 16.05
CA SER A 13 5.89 12.83 16.88
C SER A 13 7.12 11.92 16.96
N ASP A 14 7.50 11.52 18.15
CA ASP A 14 8.56 10.53 18.36
C ASP A 14 8.05 9.09 18.22
N GLU A 15 6.72 8.92 18.08
CA GLU A 15 6.05 7.62 17.96
C GLU A 15 5.89 7.18 16.49
N ILE A 16 6.05 8.10 15.53
CA ILE A 16 5.88 7.83 14.11
C ILE A 16 7.20 8.04 13.38
N VAL A 17 7.65 7.00 12.71
CA VAL A 17 8.83 7.02 11.85
C VAL A 17 8.40 6.83 10.40
N ILE A 18 8.81 7.72 9.52
CA ILE A 18 8.61 7.58 8.08
C ILE A 18 9.91 7.07 7.47
N VAL A 19 9.83 5.97 6.72
CA VAL A 19 10.93 5.41 5.95
C VAL A 19 10.62 5.67 4.47
N GLU A 20 11.42 6.50 3.86
CA GLU A 20 11.22 6.96 2.47
C GLU A 20 12.12 6.21 1.50
N MET A 21 11.63 6.01 0.28
CA MET A 21 12.42 5.63 -0.89
C MET A 21 12.73 6.91 -1.67
N ASP A 22 13.90 7.47 -1.41
CA ASP A 22 14.35 8.76 -1.93
C ASP A 22 15.41 8.63 -3.06
N GLU A 23 15.90 9.75 -3.55
CA GLU A 23 16.92 9.78 -4.61
C GLU A 23 18.24 9.11 -4.18
N GLU A 24 18.58 9.15 -2.89
CA GLU A 24 19.78 8.48 -2.37
C GLU A 24 19.62 6.96 -2.47
N SER A 25 18.43 6.45 -2.19
CA SER A 25 18.08 5.04 -2.38
C SER A 25 18.26 4.61 -3.84
N PHE A 26 17.79 5.42 -4.80
CA PHE A 26 17.94 5.17 -6.24
C PHE A 26 19.38 5.35 -6.74
N SER A 27 20.26 5.99 -5.98
CA SER A 27 21.68 6.10 -6.33
C SER A 27 22.46 4.80 -6.15
N GLN A 28 21.89 3.84 -5.43
CA GLN A 28 22.52 2.53 -5.23
C GLN A 28 22.46 1.68 -6.51
N PRO A 29 23.54 1.04 -6.92
CA PRO A 29 23.60 0.29 -8.19
C PRO A 29 22.54 -0.81 -8.33
N GLU A 30 22.10 -1.40 -7.23
CA GLU A 30 21.10 -2.48 -7.22
C GLU A 30 19.66 -1.96 -7.18
N LEU A 31 19.46 -0.66 -6.88
CA LEU A 31 18.15 -0.02 -6.68
C LEU A 31 17.90 1.12 -7.68
N ASN A 32 18.74 1.25 -8.71
CA ASN A 32 18.66 2.38 -9.66
C ASN A 32 17.52 2.24 -10.69
N ILE A 33 16.80 1.13 -10.71
CA ILE A 33 15.68 0.86 -11.63
C ILE A 33 14.46 0.43 -10.81
N TRP A 34 13.36 1.12 -10.99
CA TRP A 34 12.05 0.76 -10.43
C TRP A 34 11.26 -0.14 -11.42
N PRO A 35 10.46 -1.10 -10.93
CA PRO A 35 10.25 -1.49 -9.52
C PRO A 35 11.42 -2.30 -8.94
N TRP A 36 11.70 -2.06 -7.66
CA TRP A 36 12.75 -2.82 -6.97
C TRP A 36 12.38 -4.28 -6.75
N PRO A 37 13.36 -5.20 -6.82
CA PRO A 37 13.14 -6.58 -6.42
C PRO A 37 12.57 -6.68 -5.00
N ARG A 38 11.51 -7.46 -4.83
CA ARG A 38 10.75 -7.51 -3.57
C ARG A 38 11.53 -8.03 -2.37
N ARG A 39 12.62 -8.75 -2.59
CA ARG A 39 13.55 -9.14 -1.53
C ARG A 39 14.10 -7.93 -0.74
N PHE A 40 14.27 -6.76 -1.38
CA PHE A 40 14.72 -5.56 -0.69
C PHE A 40 13.63 -5.01 0.24
N HIS A 41 12.39 -4.96 -0.21
CA HIS A 41 11.26 -4.62 0.64
C HIS A 41 11.12 -5.60 1.81
N ALA A 42 11.25 -6.90 1.55
CA ALA A 42 11.26 -7.93 2.59
C ALA A 42 12.35 -7.69 3.64
N GLN A 43 13.55 -7.30 3.23
CA GLN A 43 14.65 -6.99 4.15
C GLN A 43 14.34 -5.76 5.01
N VAL A 44 13.81 -4.69 4.41
CA VAL A 44 13.42 -3.48 5.15
C VAL A 44 12.36 -3.81 6.20
N LEU A 45 11.33 -4.57 5.82
CA LEU A 45 10.26 -4.95 6.75
C LEU A 45 10.77 -5.79 7.93
N ARG A 46 11.66 -6.76 7.66
CA ARG A 46 12.32 -7.52 8.74
C ARG A 46 13.15 -6.62 9.67
N ASN A 47 13.88 -5.66 9.10
CA ASN A 47 14.68 -4.73 9.89
C ASN A 47 13.81 -3.85 10.78
N LEU A 48 12.68 -3.33 10.26
CA LEU A 48 11.74 -2.52 11.02
C LEU A 48 11.08 -3.33 12.14
N ALA A 49 10.65 -4.55 11.86
CA ALA A 49 10.11 -5.45 12.89
C ALA A 49 11.14 -5.78 13.96
N ALA A 50 12.39 -6.09 13.57
CA ALA A 50 13.48 -6.36 14.50
C ALA A 50 13.87 -5.12 15.34
N ALA A 51 13.68 -3.92 14.80
CA ALA A 51 13.88 -2.66 15.53
C ALA A 51 12.76 -2.36 16.55
N GLY A 52 11.71 -3.18 16.60
CA GLY A 52 10.62 -3.07 17.58
C GLY A 52 9.46 -2.17 17.13
N ALA A 53 9.27 -1.96 15.83
CA ALA A 53 8.08 -1.29 15.35
C ALA A 53 6.82 -2.07 15.79
N SER A 54 5.88 -1.42 16.47
CA SER A 54 4.63 -2.06 16.92
C SER A 54 3.70 -2.37 15.76
N VAL A 55 3.63 -1.49 14.75
CA VAL A 55 2.90 -1.69 13.51
C VAL A 55 3.66 -1.04 12.36
N ILE A 56 3.64 -1.66 11.19
CA ILE A 56 4.31 -1.18 9.98
C ILE A 56 3.26 -1.00 8.88
N GLY A 57 3.07 0.24 8.42
CA GLY A 57 2.25 0.54 7.25
C GLY A 57 3.09 0.58 5.99
N VAL A 58 2.65 -0.11 4.94
CA VAL A 58 3.31 -0.12 3.63
C VAL A 58 2.43 0.62 2.63
N ASP A 59 2.84 1.84 2.24
CA ASP A 59 2.12 2.67 1.25
C ASP A 59 2.61 2.36 -0.17
N MET A 60 2.40 1.11 -0.59
CA MET A 60 2.67 0.64 -1.94
C MET A 60 1.62 -0.38 -2.36
N ILE A 61 1.12 -0.26 -3.59
CA ILE A 61 0.21 -1.24 -4.17
C ILE A 61 1.02 -2.41 -4.73
N LEU A 62 0.87 -3.57 -4.12
CA LEU A 62 1.60 -4.80 -4.46
C LEU A 62 0.72 -5.76 -5.28
N ALA A 63 0.05 -5.24 -6.31
CA ALA A 63 -1.02 -5.92 -7.03
C ALA A 63 -0.55 -6.97 -8.05
N GLY A 64 0.70 -7.04 -8.42
CA GLY A 64 1.20 -8.00 -9.41
C GLY A 64 2.36 -8.83 -8.86
N THR A 65 2.62 -10.00 -9.44
CA THR A 65 3.85 -10.75 -9.16
C THR A 65 5.06 -10.09 -9.83
N SER A 66 6.24 -10.22 -9.23
CA SER A 66 7.52 -9.84 -9.84
C SER A 66 8.07 -10.94 -10.78
N SER A 67 7.30 -11.99 -11.04
CA SER A 67 7.69 -13.08 -11.96
C SER A 67 7.71 -12.61 -13.40
N ASN A 68 8.78 -12.93 -14.11
CA ASN A 68 8.93 -12.71 -15.55
C ASN A 68 8.48 -13.92 -16.39
N VAL A 69 7.79 -14.89 -15.78
CA VAL A 69 7.30 -16.08 -16.48
C VAL A 69 6.17 -15.68 -17.41
N GLN A 70 6.33 -16.02 -18.69
CA GLN A 70 5.30 -15.76 -19.69
C GLN A 70 4.20 -16.82 -19.64
N CYS A 71 2.99 -16.41 -20.04
CA CYS A 71 1.88 -17.34 -20.20
C CYS A 71 2.27 -18.47 -21.18
N PRO A 72 2.13 -19.73 -20.78
CA PRO A 72 2.46 -20.85 -21.66
C PRO A 72 1.58 -20.88 -22.91
N PRO A 73 2.11 -21.35 -24.05
CA PRO A 73 1.30 -21.51 -25.25
C PRO A 73 0.09 -22.42 -25.01
N GLY A 74 -1.09 -21.94 -25.44
CA GLY A 74 -2.35 -22.68 -25.30
C GLY A 74 -3.12 -22.41 -24.00
N GLN A 75 -2.61 -21.59 -23.11
CA GLN A 75 -3.39 -21.04 -22.01
C GLN A 75 -3.92 -19.65 -22.36
N ASP A 76 -5.09 -19.31 -21.82
CA ASP A 76 -5.65 -17.97 -21.98
C ASP A 76 -4.92 -17.01 -21.03
N PRO A 77 -4.25 -15.97 -21.54
CA PRO A 77 -3.53 -15.00 -20.70
C PRO A 77 -4.44 -14.28 -19.68
N PHE A 78 -5.73 -14.18 -19.96
CA PHE A 78 -6.67 -13.53 -19.06
C PHE A 78 -6.93 -14.32 -17.77
N PHE A 79 -6.85 -15.65 -17.84
CA PHE A 79 -7.05 -16.54 -16.68
C PHE A 79 -5.76 -17.11 -16.12
N TRP A 80 -4.62 -16.80 -16.75
CA TRP A 80 -3.34 -17.32 -16.31
C TRP A 80 -2.71 -16.40 -15.26
N THR A 81 -2.36 -16.99 -14.11
CA THR A 81 -1.64 -16.29 -13.06
C THR A 81 -0.19 -16.82 -13.03
N PRO A 82 0.82 -15.95 -13.22
CA PRO A 82 2.21 -16.38 -13.11
C PRO A 82 2.51 -16.84 -11.66
N PRO A 83 3.38 -17.85 -11.51
CA PRO A 83 3.81 -18.28 -10.17
C PRO A 83 4.57 -17.14 -9.48
N LEU A 84 4.58 -17.16 -8.16
CA LEU A 84 5.43 -16.26 -7.38
C LEU A 84 6.89 -16.42 -7.76
N SER A 85 7.59 -15.30 -7.83
CA SER A 85 9.05 -15.31 -7.96
C SER A 85 9.69 -15.61 -6.60
N PRO A 86 10.98 -15.99 -6.54
CA PRO A 86 11.70 -16.10 -5.27
C PRO A 86 11.69 -14.79 -4.45
N ASP A 87 11.64 -13.64 -5.11
CA ASP A 87 11.54 -12.33 -4.47
C ASP A 87 10.14 -12.11 -3.85
N ASP A 88 9.07 -12.57 -4.52
CA ASP A 88 7.71 -12.55 -3.96
C ASP A 88 7.59 -13.48 -2.75
N GLU A 89 8.15 -14.69 -2.84
CA GLU A 89 8.20 -15.65 -1.71
C GLU A 89 8.96 -15.07 -0.51
N ALA A 90 10.07 -14.37 -0.76
CA ALA A 90 10.82 -13.69 0.29
C ALA A 90 9.99 -12.62 1.00
N LEU A 91 9.14 -11.89 0.25
CA LEU A 91 8.23 -10.90 0.81
C LEU A 91 7.11 -11.56 1.61
N VAL A 92 6.48 -12.63 1.10
CA VAL A 92 5.48 -13.42 1.86
C VAL A 92 6.05 -13.88 3.21
N SER A 93 7.27 -14.43 3.19
CA SER A 93 7.94 -14.84 4.43
C SER A 93 8.13 -13.67 5.39
N ALA A 94 8.61 -12.51 4.90
CA ALA A 94 8.82 -11.34 5.74
C ALA A 94 7.51 -10.81 6.37
N LEU A 95 6.42 -10.81 5.62
CA LEU A 95 5.09 -10.42 6.11
C LEU A 95 4.62 -11.34 7.25
N LYS A 96 4.75 -12.66 7.06
CA LYS A 96 4.38 -13.66 8.06
C LYS A 96 5.26 -13.59 9.32
N ASP A 97 6.57 -13.47 9.12
CA ASP A 97 7.54 -13.44 10.22
C ASP A 97 7.36 -12.19 11.09
N ALA A 98 7.06 -11.05 10.49
CA ALA A 98 6.83 -9.80 11.21
C ALA A 98 5.48 -9.79 11.93
N GLY A 99 4.41 -10.25 11.29
CA GLY A 99 3.06 -10.40 11.85
C GLY A 99 2.34 -9.10 12.22
N ASN A 100 2.94 -7.93 11.96
CA ASN A 100 2.44 -6.61 12.33
C ASN A 100 2.40 -5.62 11.15
N ILE A 101 2.27 -6.15 9.92
CA ILE A 101 2.34 -5.34 8.70
C ILE A 101 0.94 -5.12 8.13
N VAL A 102 0.63 -3.85 7.82
CA VAL A 102 -0.57 -3.41 7.13
C VAL A 102 -0.20 -3.02 5.70
N LEU A 103 -0.82 -3.64 4.71
CA LEU A 103 -0.60 -3.35 3.29
C LEU A 103 -1.63 -2.38 2.73
N ALA A 104 -1.24 -1.65 1.70
CA ALA A 104 -2.10 -0.73 0.98
C ALA A 104 -2.98 -1.44 -0.05
N MET A 105 -4.22 -0.98 -0.18
CA MET A 105 -5.12 -1.23 -1.29
C MET A 105 -5.71 0.10 -1.77
N GLU A 106 -6.16 0.15 -3.01
CA GLU A 106 -6.75 1.33 -3.60
C GLU A 106 -8.07 0.97 -4.29
N VAL A 107 -9.11 1.78 -4.06
CA VAL A 107 -10.35 1.70 -4.80
C VAL A 107 -10.33 2.75 -5.91
N VAL A 108 -10.41 2.31 -7.17
CA VAL A 108 -10.44 3.19 -8.33
C VAL A 108 -11.88 3.57 -8.62
N GLN A 109 -12.15 4.88 -8.59
CA GLN A 109 -13.44 5.46 -8.97
C GLN A 109 -13.33 5.98 -10.40
N GLU A 110 -14.21 5.56 -11.31
CA GLU A 110 -14.36 6.21 -12.60
C GLU A 110 -15.32 7.40 -12.45
N GLU A 111 -14.86 8.59 -12.82
CA GLU A 111 -15.73 9.76 -12.94
C GLU A 111 -16.64 9.57 -14.15
N VAL A 112 -17.83 9.03 -13.96
CA VAL A 112 -18.89 9.10 -14.98
C VAL A 112 -19.53 10.47 -14.89
N GLY A 113 -19.22 11.29 -15.88
CA GLY A 113 -19.54 12.68 -16.05
C GLY A 113 -20.74 13.26 -15.30
N GLY A 114 -20.52 14.25 -14.49
CA GLY A 114 -21.46 15.34 -14.24
C GLY A 114 -21.95 15.59 -12.82
N ASP A 115 -21.92 14.64 -11.90
CA ASP A 115 -22.28 14.88 -10.48
C ASP A 115 -21.32 14.18 -9.55
N GLU A 116 -20.61 14.96 -8.73
CA GLU A 116 -19.52 14.52 -7.82
C GLU A 116 -19.92 13.50 -6.73
N ALA A 117 -21.18 13.07 -6.69
CA ALA A 117 -21.72 12.23 -5.61
C ALA A 117 -22.03 10.77 -6.00
N SER A 118 -21.91 10.39 -7.28
CA SER A 118 -22.30 9.06 -7.75
C SER A 118 -21.25 8.41 -8.66
N GLY A 119 -19.96 8.50 -8.31
CA GLY A 119 -18.94 7.70 -8.98
C GLY A 119 -19.20 6.21 -8.74
N GLU A 120 -19.48 5.45 -9.80
CA GLU A 120 -19.56 4.00 -9.74
C GLU A 120 -18.15 3.46 -9.44
N LEU A 121 -18.01 2.69 -8.37
CA LEU A 121 -16.74 2.05 -8.01
C LEU A 121 -16.48 0.92 -9.01
N ILE A 122 -15.54 1.11 -9.92
CA ILE A 122 -15.34 0.19 -11.05
C ILE A 122 -14.30 -0.88 -10.73
N ALA A 123 -13.26 -0.55 -10.00
CA ALA A 123 -12.18 -1.49 -9.73
C ALA A 123 -11.53 -1.22 -8.36
N ALA A 124 -10.82 -2.22 -7.85
CA ALA A 124 -9.92 -2.05 -6.72
C ALA A 124 -8.60 -2.76 -7.01
N ASN A 125 -7.51 -2.10 -6.65
CA ASN A 125 -6.16 -2.66 -6.71
C ASN A 125 -5.84 -3.25 -5.34
N PHE A 126 -5.93 -4.57 -5.23
CA PHE A 126 -5.51 -5.31 -4.04
C PHE A 126 -4.08 -5.81 -4.17
N PRO A 127 -3.38 -6.04 -3.07
CA PRO A 127 -2.17 -6.86 -3.09
C PRO A 127 -2.45 -8.24 -3.68
N LEU A 128 -1.39 -8.97 -4.08
CA LEU A 128 -1.54 -10.38 -4.42
C LEU A 128 -2.19 -11.15 -3.25
N PRO A 129 -3.04 -12.17 -3.53
CA PRO A 129 -3.71 -12.96 -2.48
C PRO A 129 -2.73 -13.51 -1.44
N GLU A 130 -1.54 -13.94 -1.85
CA GLU A 130 -0.52 -14.47 -0.97
C GLU A 130 0.06 -13.40 -0.02
N PHE A 131 0.11 -12.13 -0.47
CA PHE A 131 0.51 -11.01 0.39
C PHE A 131 -0.62 -10.59 1.33
N GLU A 132 -1.85 -10.59 0.83
CA GLU A 132 -3.03 -10.31 1.64
C GLU A 132 -3.16 -11.29 2.80
N GLU A 133 -3.03 -12.60 2.52
CA GLU A 133 -3.06 -13.66 3.53
C GLU A 133 -1.90 -13.59 4.53
N ALA A 134 -0.74 -13.08 4.09
CA ALA A 134 0.45 -12.95 4.92
C ALA A 134 0.49 -11.69 5.78
N ALA A 135 -0.24 -10.64 5.38
CA ALA A 135 -0.31 -9.40 6.10
C ALA A 135 -1.26 -9.47 7.29
N LEU A 136 -1.05 -8.61 8.29
CA LEU A 136 -1.97 -8.48 9.43
C LEU A 136 -3.32 -7.89 9.00
N ALA A 137 -3.30 -6.91 8.11
CA ALA A 137 -4.50 -6.25 7.60
C ALA A 137 -4.23 -5.48 6.31
N LEU A 138 -5.31 -5.06 5.65
CA LEU A 138 -5.28 -4.09 4.56
C LEU A 138 -5.83 -2.73 5.00
N SER A 139 -5.38 -1.68 4.32
CA SER A 139 -5.86 -0.31 4.49
C SER A 139 -6.01 0.41 3.16
N SER A 140 -6.96 1.32 3.08
CA SER A 140 -7.13 2.14 1.89
C SER A 140 -6.16 3.33 1.88
N VAL A 141 -5.50 3.53 0.73
CA VAL A 141 -4.64 4.70 0.47
C VAL A 141 -5.35 5.76 -0.38
N ASN A 142 -6.65 5.66 -0.53
CA ASN A 142 -7.44 6.62 -1.30
C ASN A 142 -7.35 8.03 -0.72
N LEU A 143 -6.87 8.96 -1.53
CA LEU A 143 -6.76 10.36 -1.19
C LEU A 143 -7.50 11.21 -2.24
N PRO A 144 -8.71 11.70 -1.96
CA PRO A 144 -9.46 12.51 -2.90
C PRO A 144 -8.76 13.85 -3.12
N LYS A 145 -8.63 14.22 -4.39
CA LYS A 145 -8.10 15.52 -4.81
C LYS A 145 -9.24 16.40 -5.27
N ASP A 146 -9.17 17.69 -4.97
CA ASP A 146 -10.06 18.69 -5.54
C ASP A 146 -9.71 18.94 -7.01
N LEU A 147 -10.54 19.68 -7.75
CA LEU A 147 -10.36 19.98 -9.18
C LEU A 147 -9.01 20.62 -9.51
N ASP A 148 -8.38 21.29 -8.54
CA ASP A 148 -7.05 21.87 -8.68
C ASP A 148 -5.90 20.89 -8.34
N GLY A 149 -6.20 19.61 -8.13
CA GLY A 149 -5.24 18.55 -7.82
C GLY A 149 -4.74 18.54 -6.38
N VAL A 150 -5.25 19.42 -5.51
CA VAL A 150 -4.84 19.52 -4.11
C VAL A 150 -5.73 18.67 -3.22
N ALA A 151 -5.14 17.79 -2.42
CA ALA A 151 -5.87 17.03 -1.41
C ALA A 151 -6.13 17.90 -0.17
N ARG A 152 -7.40 18.20 0.10
CA ARG A 152 -7.82 18.98 1.28
C ARG A 152 -8.70 18.18 2.23
N ARG A 153 -9.08 16.99 1.85
CA ARG A 153 -9.93 16.09 2.61
C ARG A 153 -9.24 14.74 2.76
N TYR A 154 -9.45 14.12 3.89
CA TYR A 154 -8.95 12.78 4.16
C TYR A 154 -10.15 11.86 4.40
N LEU A 155 -10.22 10.77 3.66
CA LEU A 155 -11.26 9.76 3.86
C LEU A 155 -10.87 8.90 5.07
N THR A 156 -11.82 8.67 5.97
CA THR A 156 -11.61 7.74 7.08
C THR A 156 -11.74 6.28 6.63
N SER A 157 -12.51 6.04 5.57
CA SER A 157 -12.71 4.73 4.96
C SER A 157 -13.23 4.86 3.53
N VAL A 158 -13.13 3.80 2.77
CA VAL A 158 -13.82 3.59 1.49
C VAL A 158 -14.66 2.32 1.56
N THR A 159 -15.70 2.23 0.74
CA THR A 159 -16.52 1.02 0.63
C THR A 159 -16.34 0.43 -0.77
N HIS A 160 -16.07 -0.86 -0.84
CA HIS A 160 -16.01 -1.63 -2.08
C HIS A 160 -16.65 -3.00 -1.87
N GLN A 161 -17.60 -3.39 -2.74
CA GLN A 161 -18.35 -4.65 -2.66
C GLN A 161 -18.92 -4.93 -1.25
N ASP A 162 -19.59 -3.92 -0.66
CA ASP A 162 -20.19 -3.95 0.69
C ASP A 162 -19.20 -4.12 1.83
N VAL A 163 -17.89 -4.10 1.57
CA VAL A 163 -16.83 -4.12 2.59
C VAL A 163 -16.30 -2.71 2.82
N VAL A 164 -16.22 -2.32 4.11
CA VAL A 164 -15.63 -1.04 4.52
C VAL A 164 -14.16 -1.21 4.80
N TRP A 165 -13.34 -0.48 4.03
CA TRP A 165 -11.88 -0.47 4.16
C TRP A 165 -11.44 0.82 4.85
N PRO A 166 -10.94 0.75 6.09
CA PRO A 166 -10.41 1.92 6.79
C PRO A 166 -9.20 2.50 6.06
N SER A 167 -9.03 3.81 6.12
CA SER A 167 -7.82 4.46 5.64
C SER A 167 -6.59 4.02 6.45
N THR A 168 -5.41 4.19 5.85
CA THR A 168 -4.14 3.74 6.45
C THR A 168 -3.95 4.28 7.86
N ALA A 169 -4.14 5.57 8.11
CA ALA A 169 -3.98 6.13 9.45
C ALA A 169 -4.94 5.50 10.47
N ILE A 170 -6.22 5.32 10.10
CA ILE A 170 -7.22 4.69 10.98
C ILE A 170 -6.87 3.23 11.25
N ARG A 171 -6.46 2.49 10.22
CA ARG A 171 -6.08 1.07 10.37
C ARG A 171 -4.85 0.90 11.25
N LEU A 172 -3.81 1.73 11.07
CA LEU A 172 -2.59 1.65 11.87
C LEU A 172 -2.87 1.95 13.35
N VAL A 173 -3.68 2.97 13.64
CA VAL A 173 -4.08 3.28 15.03
C VAL A 173 -4.90 2.15 15.63
N SER A 174 -5.86 1.60 14.89
CA SER A 174 -6.69 0.47 15.37
C SER A 174 -5.83 -0.74 15.70
N VAL A 175 -4.96 -1.15 14.79
CA VAL A 175 -4.04 -2.28 15.02
C VAL A 175 -3.11 -2.02 16.21
N HIS A 176 -2.55 -0.82 16.32
CA HIS A 176 -1.66 -0.46 17.44
C HIS A 176 -2.38 -0.51 18.81
N GLN A 177 -3.67 -0.18 18.86
CA GLN A 177 -4.45 -0.21 20.11
C GLN A 177 -4.88 -1.62 20.51
N ASP A 178 -4.94 -2.55 19.55
CA ASP A 178 -5.34 -3.94 19.78
C ASP A 178 -4.14 -4.85 20.15
N LEU A 179 -2.92 -4.33 20.06
CA LEU A 179 -1.66 -4.98 20.44
C LEU A 179 -1.27 -4.65 21.89
#